data_29505f9cfbbc589d8cf37ab962cdc033
#
_entry.id   29505f9cfbbc589d8cf37ab962cdc033
#
_cell.length_a   1.000
_cell.length_b   1.000
_cell.length_c   1.000
_cell.angle_alpha   90.00
_cell.angle_beta   90.00
_cell.angle_gamma   90.00
#
_symmetry.space_group_name_H-M   'P 1'
#
loop_
_entity.id
_entity.type
_entity.pdbx_description
1 polymer ?
#
loop_
_entity_poly.entity_id
_entity_poly.type
_entity_poly.pdbx_seq_one_letter_code
_entity_poly.pdbx_strand_id
1 'polypeptide(L)'
;AVYPDCRQEFRDADDEAFRLGNWEAERVGYFTPYLQTDKFGILEDGLILCDMLGLDFDEVYKRTNTSYKPYPSGNSDYKSASSVERIEAFIQLGRKDPVQYEDETGEVSWEVAKSAVEKVLADHAA
;
A
#
# COMPACT_ATOMS: atom_id res chain seq x y z
N ALA A 1 -11.16 -4.67 -6.78
CA ALA A 1 -9.74 -5.02 -7.02
C ALA A 1 -9.35 -4.59 -8.43
N VAL A 2 -8.24 -3.87 -8.56
CA VAL A 2 -7.73 -3.40 -9.86
C VAL A 2 -7.15 -4.56 -10.67
N TYR A 3 -6.49 -5.49 -9.98
CA TYR A 3 -5.87 -6.65 -10.62
C TYR A 3 -6.71 -7.92 -10.40
N PRO A 4 -6.82 -8.80 -11.42
CA PRO A 4 -7.57 -10.06 -11.32
C PRO A 4 -7.08 -10.99 -10.20
N ASP A 5 -5.77 -10.99 -9.91
CA ASP A 5 -5.12 -11.78 -8.87
C ASP A 5 -5.33 -11.27 -7.43
N CYS A 6 -5.99 -10.11 -7.28
CA CYS A 6 -6.42 -9.58 -5.98
C CYS A 6 -7.86 -9.99 -5.59
N ARG A 7 -8.44 -11.02 -6.24
CA ARG A 7 -9.79 -11.48 -5.99
C ARG A 7 -9.79 -12.83 -5.26
N GLN A 8 -10.88 -13.08 -4.51
CA GLN A 8 -11.05 -14.34 -3.78
C GLN A 8 -10.98 -15.56 -4.71
N GLU A 9 -11.64 -15.49 -5.86
CA GLU A 9 -11.67 -16.59 -6.83
C GLU A 9 -10.28 -16.99 -7.32
N PHE A 10 -9.38 -16.00 -7.49
CA PHE A 10 -8.00 -16.28 -7.86
C PHE A 10 -7.26 -16.97 -6.70
N ARG A 11 -7.44 -16.48 -5.47
CA ARG A 11 -6.81 -17.08 -4.28
C ARG A 11 -7.25 -18.53 -4.05
N ASP A 12 -8.53 -18.80 -4.26
CA ASP A 12 -9.09 -20.15 -4.12
C ASP A 12 -8.52 -21.09 -5.19
N ALA A 13 -8.42 -20.63 -6.44
CA ALA A 13 -7.84 -21.42 -7.53
C ALA A 13 -6.32 -21.64 -7.33
N ASP A 14 -5.60 -20.67 -6.80
CA ASP A 14 -4.17 -20.77 -6.49
C ASP A 14 -3.93 -21.77 -5.35
N ASP A 15 -4.74 -21.74 -4.28
CA ASP A 15 -4.69 -22.73 -3.18
C ASP A 15 -4.99 -24.14 -3.70
N GLU A 16 -5.99 -24.29 -4.55
CA GLU A 16 -6.32 -25.60 -5.16
C GLU A 16 -5.16 -26.11 -6.03
N ALA A 17 -4.60 -25.25 -6.89
CA ALA A 17 -3.45 -25.63 -7.72
C ALA A 17 -2.24 -26.04 -6.87
N PHE A 18 -1.97 -25.31 -5.79
CA PHE A 18 -0.90 -25.64 -4.85
C PHE A 18 -1.14 -27.02 -4.20
N ARG A 19 -2.37 -27.30 -3.74
CA ARG A 19 -2.73 -28.57 -3.10
C ARG A 19 -2.62 -29.77 -4.04
N LEU A 20 -2.99 -29.58 -5.30
CA LEU A 20 -2.87 -30.62 -6.31
C LEU A 20 -1.44 -30.89 -6.77
N GLY A 21 -0.60 -29.86 -6.72
CA GLY A 21 0.79 -29.91 -7.21
C GLY A 21 1.84 -30.28 -6.17
N ASN A 22 1.49 -30.37 -4.89
CA ASN A 22 2.47 -30.58 -3.82
C ASN A 22 2.08 -31.71 -2.85
N TRP A 23 3.09 -32.48 -2.43
CA TRP A 23 2.92 -33.47 -1.36
C TRP A 23 2.78 -32.76 0.00
N GLU A 24 1.94 -33.34 0.88
CA GLU A 24 1.68 -32.79 2.23
C GLU A 24 1.18 -31.32 2.24
N ALA A 25 0.50 -30.91 1.17
CA ALA A 25 0.01 -29.55 0.99
C ALA A 25 -1.01 -29.14 2.08
N GLU A 26 -1.66 -30.12 2.74
CA GLU A 26 -2.56 -29.88 3.87
C GLU A 26 -1.88 -29.24 5.09
N ARG A 27 -0.54 -29.26 5.15
CA ARG A 27 0.25 -28.60 6.20
C ARG A 27 0.51 -27.12 5.94
N VAL A 28 0.15 -26.63 4.75
CA VAL A 28 0.32 -25.22 4.33
C VAL A 28 -1.04 -24.57 4.24
N GLY A 29 -1.21 -23.45 4.92
CA GLY A 29 -2.42 -22.63 4.86
C GLY A 29 -2.18 -21.34 4.08
N TYR A 30 -3.17 -20.95 3.27
CA TYR A 30 -3.21 -19.62 2.65
C TYR A 30 -3.79 -18.61 3.64
N PHE A 31 -3.09 -17.50 3.83
CA PHE A 31 -3.54 -16.43 4.69
C PHE A 31 -3.48 -15.09 3.93
N THR A 32 -4.62 -14.46 3.76
CA THR A 32 -4.78 -13.21 2.99
C THR A 32 -5.54 -12.16 3.82
N PRO A 33 -4.90 -11.58 4.87
CA PRO A 33 -5.59 -10.76 5.86
C PRO A 33 -6.20 -9.48 5.29
N TYR A 34 -5.68 -8.99 4.17
CA TYR A 34 -6.08 -7.71 3.56
C TYR A 34 -6.86 -7.85 2.26
N LEU A 35 -7.37 -9.05 1.95
CA LEU A 35 -8.10 -9.31 0.69
C LEU A 35 -9.39 -8.48 0.56
N GLN A 36 -10.03 -8.17 1.70
CA GLN A 36 -11.31 -7.46 1.78
C GLN A 36 -11.16 -6.00 2.27
N THR A 37 -9.94 -5.47 2.28
CA THR A 37 -9.68 -4.11 2.70
C THR A 37 -8.79 -3.37 1.68
N ASP A 38 -8.53 -2.12 1.94
CA ASP A 38 -7.69 -1.24 1.14
C ASP A 38 -6.39 -0.87 1.88
N LYS A 39 -5.62 0.07 1.32
CA LYS A 39 -4.39 0.55 1.95
C LYS A 39 -4.64 1.26 3.27
N PHE A 40 -5.81 1.87 3.45
CA PHE A 40 -6.17 2.50 4.73
C PHE A 40 -6.27 1.46 5.85
N GLY A 41 -7.01 0.36 5.62
CA GLY A 41 -7.09 -0.72 6.60
C GLY A 41 -5.75 -1.38 6.91
N ILE A 42 -4.84 -1.47 5.92
CA ILE A 42 -3.47 -1.93 6.15
C ILE A 42 -2.71 -0.97 7.08
N LEU A 43 -2.88 0.34 6.92
CA LEU A 43 -2.21 1.33 7.77
C LEU A 43 -2.78 1.34 9.20
N GLU A 44 -4.11 1.17 9.36
CA GLU A 44 -4.73 1.05 10.68
C GLU A 44 -4.18 -0.16 11.44
N ASP A 45 -4.13 -1.32 10.79
CA ASP A 45 -3.54 -2.53 11.38
C ASP A 45 -2.05 -2.35 11.67
N GLY A 46 -1.34 -1.66 10.77
CA GLY A 46 0.07 -1.31 10.96
C GLY A 46 0.32 -0.45 12.21
N LEU A 47 -0.58 0.48 12.54
CA LEU A 47 -0.51 1.25 13.79
C LEU A 47 -0.64 0.33 15.01
N ILE A 48 -1.62 -0.57 14.99
CA ILE A 48 -1.87 -1.53 16.07
C ILE A 48 -0.66 -2.45 16.27
N LEU A 49 -0.14 -3.01 15.16
CA LEU A 49 1.01 -3.92 15.20
C LEU A 49 2.29 -3.22 15.68
N CYS A 50 2.54 -1.99 15.24
CA CYS A 50 3.68 -1.22 15.71
C CYS A 50 3.60 -0.97 17.23
N ASP A 51 2.42 -0.59 17.73
CA ASP A 51 2.20 -0.39 19.17
C ASP A 51 2.45 -1.70 19.95
N MET A 52 1.86 -2.80 19.51
CA MET A 52 2.02 -4.12 20.13
C MET A 52 3.48 -4.62 20.18
N LEU A 53 4.25 -4.27 19.15
CA LEU A 53 5.65 -4.70 19.01
C LEU A 53 6.65 -3.69 19.55
N GLY A 54 6.22 -2.54 20.05
CA GLY A 54 7.08 -1.47 20.54
C GLY A 54 7.90 -0.81 19.42
N LEU A 55 7.36 -0.76 18.19
CA LEU A 55 8.00 -0.16 17.03
C LEU A 55 7.44 1.23 16.77
N ASP A 56 8.30 2.12 16.26
CA ASP A 56 7.86 3.42 15.76
C ASP A 56 7.25 3.27 14.37
N PHE A 57 5.99 3.64 14.21
CA PHE A 57 5.24 3.52 12.97
C PHE A 57 5.89 4.30 11.82
N ASP A 58 6.31 5.54 12.07
CA ASP A 58 6.90 6.38 11.03
C ASP A 58 8.27 5.84 10.60
N GLU A 59 9.08 5.30 11.54
CA GLU A 59 10.35 4.66 11.20
C GLU A 59 10.18 3.35 10.41
N VAL A 60 9.09 2.61 10.63
CA VAL A 60 8.75 1.43 9.82
C VAL A 60 8.33 1.86 8.41
N TYR A 61 7.33 2.74 8.32
CA TYR A 61 6.75 3.11 7.03
C TYR A 61 7.67 3.99 6.16
N LYS A 62 8.57 4.74 6.74
CA LYS A 62 9.64 5.46 6.03
C LYS A 62 10.52 4.55 5.17
N ARG A 63 10.62 3.26 5.53
CA ARG A 63 11.41 2.25 4.80
C ARG A 63 10.63 1.49 3.73
N THR A 64 9.37 1.85 3.51
CA THR A 64 8.50 1.22 2.52
C THR A 64 8.35 2.11 1.30
N ASN A 65 8.23 1.51 0.12
CA ASN A 65 7.93 2.22 -1.12
C ASN A 65 6.83 1.46 -1.88
N THR A 66 5.82 2.18 -2.34
CA THR A 66 4.68 1.63 -3.09
C THR A 66 4.75 1.99 -4.57
N SER A 67 5.61 2.94 -4.95
CA SER A 67 5.75 3.39 -6.33
C SER A 67 6.37 2.32 -7.22
N TYR A 68 5.78 2.10 -8.40
CA TYR A 68 6.37 1.31 -9.48
C TYR A 68 7.40 2.08 -10.29
N LYS A 69 7.56 3.38 -10.03
CA LYS A 69 8.48 4.27 -10.73
C LYS A 69 9.31 5.07 -9.71
N PRO A 70 10.12 4.40 -8.88
CA PRO A 70 10.96 5.10 -7.93
C PRO A 70 12.01 5.91 -8.67
N TYR A 71 12.36 7.07 -8.12
CA TYR A 71 13.49 7.87 -8.61
C TYR A 71 14.83 7.21 -8.25
N PRO A 72 15.93 7.55 -8.95
CA PRO A 72 17.26 7.03 -8.60
C PRO A 72 17.70 7.29 -7.16
N SER A 73 17.15 8.35 -6.53
CA SER A 73 17.30 8.66 -5.10
C SER A 73 16.68 7.61 -4.17
N GLY A 74 15.77 6.77 -4.67
CA GLY A 74 14.91 5.89 -3.88
C GLY A 74 13.61 6.56 -3.41
N ASN A 75 13.43 7.86 -3.67
CA ASN A 75 12.22 8.59 -3.33
C ASN A 75 11.03 8.11 -4.16
N SER A 76 9.83 8.29 -3.63
CA SER A 76 8.58 7.89 -4.26
C SER A 76 8.04 8.99 -5.16
N ASP A 77 7.42 8.62 -6.29
CA ASP A 77 6.56 9.55 -7.00
C ASP A 77 5.22 9.72 -6.23
N TYR A 78 4.43 10.72 -6.60
CA TYR A 78 3.10 10.96 -6.01
C TYR A 78 1.96 10.99 -7.07
N LYS A 79 2.28 10.60 -8.31
CA LYS A 79 1.35 10.71 -9.47
C LYS A 79 0.90 9.35 -9.99
N SER A 80 1.64 8.26 -9.73
CA SER A 80 1.22 6.91 -10.12
C SER A 80 0.03 6.44 -9.28
N ALA A 81 -0.80 5.56 -9.83
CA ALA A 81 -1.99 5.06 -9.14
C ALA A 81 -1.68 4.47 -7.76
N SER A 82 -0.60 3.69 -7.64
CA SER A 82 -0.18 3.08 -6.37
C SER A 82 0.26 4.12 -5.33
N SER A 83 0.88 5.21 -5.77
CA SER A 83 1.28 6.31 -4.88
C SER A 83 0.08 7.18 -4.49
N VAL A 84 -0.85 7.42 -5.42
CA VAL A 84 -2.12 8.11 -5.12
C VAL A 84 -2.90 7.37 -4.04
N GLU A 85 -3.11 6.05 -4.18
CA GLU A 85 -3.79 5.24 -3.17
C GLU A 85 -3.06 5.23 -1.81
N ARG A 86 -1.74 5.26 -1.81
CA ARG A 86 -0.95 5.35 -0.57
C ARG A 86 -1.16 6.70 0.12
N ILE A 87 -1.06 7.80 -0.61
CA ILE A 87 -1.24 9.15 -0.08
C ILE A 87 -2.67 9.32 0.43
N GLU A 88 -3.67 8.85 -0.32
CA GLU A 88 -5.06 8.83 0.11
C GLU A 88 -5.23 8.11 1.46
N ALA A 89 -4.64 6.92 1.61
CA ALA A 89 -4.71 6.17 2.84
C ALA A 89 -4.09 6.93 4.04
N PHE A 90 -2.95 7.61 3.85
CA PHE A 90 -2.36 8.46 4.88
C PHE A 90 -3.21 9.70 5.20
N ILE A 91 -3.88 10.30 4.19
CA ILE A 91 -4.83 11.39 4.40
C ILE A 91 -6.00 10.92 5.26
N GLN A 92 -6.60 9.76 4.94
CA GLN A 92 -7.69 9.15 5.69
C GLN A 92 -7.28 8.81 7.13
N LEU A 93 -6.04 8.33 7.31
CA LEU A 93 -5.48 8.05 8.63
C LEU A 93 -5.22 9.31 9.47
N GLY A 94 -5.27 10.49 8.84
CA GLY A 94 -4.97 11.77 9.51
C GLY A 94 -3.49 11.95 9.85
N ARG A 95 -2.59 11.25 9.14
CA ARG A 95 -1.13 11.30 9.37
C ARG A 95 -0.40 11.73 8.10
N LYS A 96 0.78 12.31 8.30
CA LYS A 96 1.74 12.53 7.22
C LYS A 96 2.40 11.20 6.85
N ASP A 97 2.54 10.91 5.55
CA ASP A 97 3.38 9.80 5.10
C ASP A 97 4.86 10.13 5.37
N PRO A 98 5.61 9.26 6.06
CA PRO A 98 6.99 9.52 6.41
C PRO A 98 7.99 9.35 5.26
N VAL A 99 7.58 8.87 4.07
CA VAL A 99 8.48 8.76 2.92
C VAL A 99 8.74 10.12 2.28
N GLN A 100 9.88 10.24 1.59
CA GLN A 100 10.19 11.41 0.77
C GLN A 100 9.58 11.25 -0.62
N TYR A 101 8.90 12.28 -1.09
CA TYR A 101 8.36 12.38 -2.44
C TYR A 101 9.26 13.21 -3.35
N GLU A 102 9.22 12.90 -4.65
CA GLU A 102 10.05 13.56 -5.67
C GLU A 102 9.28 13.66 -6.99
N ASP A 103 9.60 14.66 -7.81
CA ASP A 103 9.22 14.79 -9.21
C ASP A 103 10.40 15.24 -10.08
N GLU A 104 10.15 15.63 -11.31
CA GLU A 104 11.17 16.04 -12.26
C GLU A 104 11.94 17.30 -11.84
N THR A 105 11.44 18.04 -10.85
CA THR A 105 12.06 19.24 -10.30
C THR A 105 12.89 18.98 -9.04
N GLY A 106 12.80 17.77 -8.49
CA GLY A 106 13.47 17.32 -7.28
C GLY A 106 12.51 16.92 -6.17
N GLU A 107 13.00 16.97 -4.93
CA GLU A 107 12.19 16.60 -3.76
C GLU A 107 11.01 17.57 -3.55
N VAL A 108 9.84 17.00 -3.25
CA VAL A 108 8.63 17.76 -2.93
C VAL A 108 8.15 17.47 -1.52
N SER A 109 7.49 18.48 -0.91
CA SER A 109 6.94 18.32 0.43
C SER A 109 5.69 17.42 0.44
N TRP A 110 5.36 16.90 1.62
CA TRP A 110 4.11 16.18 1.85
C TRP A 110 2.89 17.02 1.43
N GLU A 111 2.86 18.30 1.72
CA GLU A 111 1.77 19.21 1.40
C GLU A 111 1.53 19.32 -0.10
N VAL A 112 2.60 19.32 -0.91
CA VAL A 112 2.50 19.30 -2.37
C VAL A 112 1.94 17.98 -2.86
N ALA A 113 2.48 16.86 -2.40
CA ALA A 113 2.00 15.52 -2.78
C ALA A 113 0.54 15.30 -2.36
N LYS A 114 0.18 15.67 -1.13
CA LYS A 114 -1.17 15.62 -0.59
C LYS A 114 -2.16 16.43 -1.44
N SER A 115 -1.85 17.71 -1.69
CA SER A 115 -2.73 18.60 -2.47
C SER A 115 -2.95 18.09 -3.90
N ALA A 116 -1.92 17.51 -4.51
CA ALA A 116 -2.05 16.92 -5.84
C ALA A 116 -3.02 15.74 -5.84
N VAL A 117 -2.94 14.87 -4.83
CA VAL A 117 -3.84 13.71 -4.70
C VAL A 117 -5.26 14.15 -4.36
N GLU A 118 -5.46 15.08 -3.44
CA GLU A 118 -6.79 15.64 -3.10
C GLU A 118 -7.50 16.19 -4.35
N LYS A 119 -6.75 16.84 -5.25
CA LYS A 119 -7.29 17.33 -6.53
C LYS A 119 -7.71 16.16 -7.45
N VAL A 120 -6.86 15.14 -7.58
CA VAL A 120 -7.19 13.95 -8.39
C VAL A 120 -8.46 13.28 -7.87
N LEU A 121 -8.59 13.12 -6.56
CA LEU A 121 -9.77 12.50 -5.94
C LEU A 121 -11.03 13.34 -6.16
N ALA A 122 -10.95 14.65 -6.04
CA ALA A 122 -12.06 15.57 -6.30
C ALA A 122 -12.51 15.51 -7.75
N ASP A 123 -11.58 15.45 -8.71
CA ASP A 123 -11.88 15.37 -10.14
C ASP A 123 -12.56 14.03 -10.51
N HIS A 124 -12.28 12.93 -9.77
CA HIS A 124 -12.93 11.63 -9.99
C HIS A 124 -14.29 11.49 -9.29
N ALA A 125 -14.57 12.32 -8.28
CA ALA A 125 -15.84 12.32 -7.56
C ALA A 125 -16.92 13.19 -8.25
N ALA A 126 -16.54 14.03 -9.20
CA ALA A 126 -17.42 14.91 -9.96
C ALA A 126 -17.97 14.22 -11.20
#